data_1a144c7d3be241671b9a13dff848e4f0
#
_entry.id   1a144c7d3be241671b9a13dff848e4f0
#
_cell.length_a   1.000
_cell.length_b   1.000
_cell.length_c   1.000
_cell.angle_alpha   90.00
_cell.angle_beta   90.00
_cell.angle_gamma   90.00
#
_symmetry.space_group_name_H-M   'P 1'
#
loop_
_entity.id
_entity.type
_entity.pdbx_description
1 polymer ?
#
loop_
_entity_poly.entity_id
_entity_poly.type
_entity_poly.pdbx_seq_one_letter_code
_entity_poly.pdbx_strand_id
1 'polypeptide(L)'
;MLHVKDAPWPTGARIARPTDPKWNFIGVAAHSNLWLLPQSEQPGLLWLGFANYSPFNTFGAYAITNDSRVSSAPAKWITYRLRSVRFSGMGEGHVSCWTTDENGDPVVWFSTAAGGLTDEDSFHMVEGGHMHVNWAFSHVGWYEIDLQASGYRYGTMEFISSPIVTFYVAVGTSHFPRFTMISPSASSLMINLTGTNLTYQIERSADGGLTWSAVGAPMLGTGSNLWLSLPPFGPANMFRYRVGHPH
;
A
#
# COMPACT_ATOMS: atom_id res chain seq x y z
N MET A 1 2.41 8.74 7.69
CA MET A 1 1.29 8.05 7.04
C MET A 1 0.89 8.82 5.79
N LEU A 2 0.72 8.13 4.69
CA LEU A 2 0.26 8.68 3.41
C LEU A 2 -1.25 8.44 3.28
N HIS A 3 -1.98 9.40 2.71
CA HIS A 3 -3.42 9.29 2.50
C HIS A 3 -3.76 9.38 1.01
N VAL A 4 -4.41 8.34 0.47
CA VAL A 4 -4.88 8.25 -0.91
C VAL A 4 -6.38 8.55 -0.93
N LYS A 5 -6.73 9.68 -1.55
CA LYS A 5 -8.09 10.22 -1.53
C LYS A 5 -9.05 9.38 -2.37
N ASP A 6 -10.14 8.91 -1.76
CA ASP A 6 -11.22 8.20 -2.44
C ASP A 6 -12.25 9.18 -3.01
N ALA A 7 -11.92 9.72 -4.16
CA ALA A 7 -12.86 10.46 -5.01
C ALA A 7 -12.56 10.10 -6.47
N PRO A 8 -13.53 10.25 -7.39
CA PRO A 8 -13.30 10.01 -8.81
C PRO A 8 -12.17 10.90 -9.35
N TRP A 9 -11.42 10.36 -10.31
CA TRP A 9 -10.43 11.10 -11.07
C TRP A 9 -11.05 12.30 -11.81
N PRO A 10 -10.39 13.47 -11.91
CA PRO A 10 -9.06 13.81 -11.38
C PRO A 10 -9.07 14.44 -9.98
N THR A 11 -10.23 14.55 -9.31
CA THR A 11 -10.35 15.18 -7.99
C THR A 11 -9.91 14.27 -6.84
N GLY A 12 -9.74 12.99 -7.12
CA GLY A 12 -9.24 11.94 -6.24
C GLY A 12 -8.53 10.85 -7.04
N ALA A 13 -8.13 9.80 -6.36
CA ALA A 13 -7.28 8.76 -6.91
C ALA A 13 -8.06 7.60 -7.59
N ARG A 14 -9.39 7.55 -7.46
CA ARG A 14 -10.20 6.42 -7.93
C ARG A 14 -10.44 6.48 -9.43
N ILE A 15 -10.00 5.42 -10.13
CA ILE A 15 -10.23 5.21 -11.57
C ILE A 15 -10.74 3.79 -11.82
N ALA A 16 -11.31 3.56 -13.00
CA ALA A 16 -11.61 2.21 -13.48
C ALA A 16 -10.35 1.58 -14.10
N ARG A 17 -10.06 0.30 -13.79
CA ARG A 17 -8.99 -0.44 -14.44
C ARG A 17 -9.25 -0.57 -15.94
N PRO A 18 -8.29 -0.26 -16.83
CA PRO A 18 -8.41 -0.48 -18.27
C PRO A 18 -8.61 -1.97 -18.61
N THR A 19 -9.22 -2.24 -19.78
CA THR A 19 -9.52 -3.61 -20.21
C THR A 19 -8.33 -4.40 -20.71
N ASP A 20 -7.30 -3.72 -21.20
CA ASP A 20 -6.10 -4.36 -21.76
C ASP A 20 -5.44 -5.28 -20.73
N PRO A 21 -5.14 -6.56 -21.10
CA PRO A 21 -4.47 -7.53 -20.23
C PRO A 21 -3.13 -7.08 -19.67
N LYS A 22 -2.43 -6.12 -20.31
CA LYS A 22 -1.18 -5.55 -19.77
C LYS A 22 -1.33 -4.93 -18.38
N TRP A 23 -2.57 -4.65 -17.95
CA TRP A 23 -2.89 -4.12 -16.62
C TRP A 23 -3.28 -5.18 -15.59
N ASN A 24 -3.18 -6.47 -15.91
CA ASN A 24 -3.54 -7.57 -14.99
C ASN A 24 -2.70 -7.57 -13.70
N PHE A 25 -1.49 -7.03 -13.76
CA PHE A 25 -0.61 -6.92 -12.59
C PHE A 25 -1.16 -6.05 -11.45
N ILE A 26 -2.22 -5.26 -11.70
CA ILE A 26 -2.87 -4.45 -10.66
C ILE A 26 -3.73 -5.30 -9.70
N GLY A 27 -4.17 -6.49 -10.13
CA GLY A 27 -4.88 -7.42 -9.26
C GLY A 27 -6.38 -7.15 -9.07
N VAL A 28 -6.98 -6.33 -9.95
CA VAL A 28 -8.44 -6.14 -10.00
C VAL A 28 -8.98 -6.49 -11.38
N ALA A 29 -10.25 -6.85 -11.49
CA ALA A 29 -10.89 -7.13 -12.77
C ALA A 29 -10.98 -5.86 -13.64
N ALA A 30 -11.05 -6.03 -14.96
CA ALA A 30 -11.32 -4.92 -15.89
C ALA A 30 -12.59 -4.15 -15.46
N HIS A 31 -12.55 -2.83 -15.58
CA HIS A 31 -13.61 -1.89 -15.15
C HIS A 31 -13.84 -1.80 -13.63
N SER A 32 -13.18 -2.62 -12.81
CA SER A 32 -13.22 -2.44 -11.35
C SER A 32 -12.45 -1.20 -10.91
N ASN A 33 -12.84 -0.63 -9.79
CA ASN A 33 -12.16 0.50 -9.20
C ASN A 33 -10.75 0.11 -8.73
N LEU A 34 -9.83 1.04 -8.93
CA LEU A 34 -8.51 1.06 -8.30
C LEU A 34 -8.19 2.50 -7.88
N TRP A 35 -7.19 2.67 -7.03
CA TRP A 35 -6.72 3.98 -6.56
C TRP A 35 -5.32 4.22 -7.08
N LEU A 36 -5.19 5.19 -7.98
CA LEU A 36 -3.95 5.53 -8.69
C LEU A 36 -3.32 6.79 -8.13
N LEU A 37 -2.04 6.71 -7.77
CA LEU A 37 -1.15 7.85 -7.61
C LEU A 37 -0.25 7.89 -8.85
N PRO A 38 -0.40 8.87 -9.73
CA PRO A 38 0.23 8.85 -11.04
C PRO A 38 1.71 9.26 -10.99
N GLN A 39 2.47 8.80 -11.97
CA GLN A 39 3.86 9.18 -12.20
C GLN A 39 4.01 10.68 -12.54
N SER A 40 3.03 11.27 -13.21
CA SER A 40 2.97 12.70 -13.50
C SER A 40 2.24 13.45 -12.38
N GLU A 41 2.66 14.67 -12.10
CA GLU A 41 2.00 15.51 -11.09
C GLU A 41 0.52 15.72 -11.42
N GLN A 42 -0.34 15.47 -10.42
CA GLN A 42 -1.78 15.73 -10.49
C GLN A 42 -2.18 16.56 -9.28
N PRO A 43 -2.72 17.78 -9.46
CA PRO A 43 -3.13 18.63 -8.36
C PRO A 43 -4.09 17.94 -7.40
N GLY A 44 -3.76 17.99 -6.09
CA GLY A 44 -4.59 17.38 -5.05
C GLY A 44 -4.37 15.90 -4.79
N LEU A 45 -3.48 15.23 -5.53
CA LEU A 45 -3.02 13.88 -5.26
C LEU A 45 -1.59 13.87 -4.73
N LEU A 46 -1.23 12.80 -4.04
CA LEU A 46 0.16 12.57 -3.67
C LEU A 46 0.97 12.24 -4.93
N TRP A 47 2.11 12.85 -5.06
CA TRP A 47 3.05 12.60 -6.14
C TRP A 47 4.24 11.83 -5.58
N LEU A 48 4.12 10.51 -5.58
CA LEU A 48 5.08 9.61 -4.95
C LEU A 48 6.17 9.17 -5.92
N GLY A 49 7.35 8.93 -5.36
CA GLY A 49 8.50 8.45 -6.10
C GLY A 49 9.61 7.97 -5.18
N PHE A 50 10.74 7.73 -5.79
CA PHE A 50 11.99 7.40 -5.11
C PHE A 50 12.98 8.52 -5.30
N ALA A 51 13.69 8.87 -4.25
CA ALA A 51 14.76 9.83 -4.29
C ALA A 51 15.96 9.32 -3.47
N ASN A 52 17.15 9.57 -3.97
CA ASN A 52 18.38 9.22 -3.31
C ASN A 52 19.28 10.45 -3.21
N TYR A 53 19.35 11.00 -2.03
CA TYR A 53 20.17 12.16 -1.71
C TYR A 53 21.45 11.76 -0.94
N SER A 54 21.98 10.55 -1.19
CA SER A 54 23.23 10.14 -0.54
C SER A 54 24.38 11.09 -0.91
N PRO A 55 25.33 11.33 0.00
CA PRO A 55 26.57 12.01 -0.34
C PRO A 55 27.27 11.30 -1.50
N PHE A 56 27.88 12.06 -2.41
CA PHE A 56 28.64 11.50 -3.53
C PHE A 56 29.65 10.45 -3.06
N ASN A 57 29.78 9.36 -3.82
CA ASN A 57 30.63 8.22 -3.52
C ASN A 57 30.26 7.42 -2.27
N THR A 58 28.99 7.32 -1.95
CA THR A 58 28.49 6.37 -0.95
C THR A 58 28.42 4.96 -1.53
N PHE A 59 28.00 4.85 -2.80
CA PHE A 59 27.81 3.57 -3.49
C PHE A 59 28.87 3.31 -4.56
N GLY A 60 29.28 2.05 -4.69
CA GLY A 60 30.17 1.55 -5.74
C GLY A 60 29.39 1.20 -7.01
N ALA A 61 30.03 1.29 -8.15
CA ALA A 61 29.43 0.92 -9.43
C ALA A 61 29.44 -0.60 -9.63
N TYR A 62 28.29 -1.18 -10.00
CA TYR A 62 28.16 -2.57 -10.38
C TYR A 62 27.10 -2.73 -11.49
N ALA A 63 27.14 -3.88 -12.17
CA ALA A 63 26.18 -4.19 -13.22
C ALA A 63 24.99 -4.95 -12.66
N ILE A 64 23.77 -4.58 -13.08
CA ILE A 64 22.56 -5.37 -12.88
C ILE A 64 22.33 -6.13 -14.18
N THR A 65 22.59 -7.45 -14.19
CA THR A 65 22.57 -8.27 -15.41
C THR A 65 21.36 -9.18 -15.51
N ASN A 66 20.59 -9.29 -14.44
CA ASN A 66 19.42 -10.17 -14.33
C ASN A 66 18.08 -9.41 -14.37
N ASP A 67 18.10 -8.10 -14.67
CA ASP A 67 16.91 -7.27 -14.80
C ASP A 67 16.97 -6.46 -16.10
N SER A 68 16.14 -6.84 -17.07
CA SER A 68 16.07 -6.17 -18.38
C SER A 68 15.43 -4.77 -18.34
N ARG A 69 14.84 -4.39 -17.22
CA ARG A 69 14.21 -3.06 -17.04
C ARG A 69 15.24 -1.94 -16.86
N VAL A 70 16.49 -2.29 -16.58
CA VAL A 70 17.58 -1.35 -16.39
C VAL A 70 18.77 -1.66 -17.31
N SER A 71 19.66 -0.68 -17.49
CA SER A 71 20.89 -0.88 -18.23
C SER A 71 21.80 -1.88 -17.52
N SER A 72 22.38 -2.81 -18.26
CA SER A 72 23.41 -3.73 -17.78
C SER A 72 24.78 -3.08 -17.61
N ALA A 73 24.96 -1.82 -18.01
CA ALA A 73 26.21 -1.09 -17.79
C ALA A 73 26.41 -0.85 -16.27
N PRO A 74 27.65 -0.98 -15.76
CA PRO A 74 27.93 -0.68 -14.37
C PRO A 74 27.57 0.76 -14.01
N ALA A 75 26.77 0.92 -12.95
CA ALA A 75 26.45 2.21 -12.36
C ALA A 75 26.35 2.09 -10.84
N LYS A 76 26.30 3.19 -10.13
CA LYS A 76 26.13 3.22 -8.67
C LYS A 76 24.66 2.96 -8.31
N TRP A 77 24.22 1.74 -8.54
CA TRP A 77 22.83 1.35 -8.33
C TRP A 77 22.47 1.25 -6.86
N ILE A 78 21.27 1.68 -6.56
CA ILE A 78 20.57 1.42 -5.31
C ILE A 78 19.28 0.68 -5.68
N THR A 79 19.10 -0.46 -5.06
CA THR A 79 17.92 -1.33 -5.26
C THR A 79 16.96 -1.17 -4.09
N TYR A 80 15.73 -0.76 -4.36
CA TYR A 80 14.63 -0.72 -3.41
C TYR A 80 13.76 -1.96 -3.63
N ARG A 81 13.81 -2.91 -2.69
CA ARG A 81 13.06 -4.16 -2.78
C ARG A 81 11.79 -4.08 -1.94
N LEU A 82 10.68 -4.50 -2.51
CA LEU A 82 9.45 -4.75 -1.77
C LEU A 82 9.58 -6.06 -0.98
N ARG A 83 9.53 -5.96 0.36
CA ARG A 83 9.73 -7.10 1.28
C ARG A 83 8.43 -7.75 1.69
N SER A 84 7.42 -6.96 1.96
CA SER A 84 6.07 -7.43 2.26
C SER A 84 5.03 -6.33 2.06
N VAL A 85 3.78 -6.73 1.88
CA VAL A 85 2.62 -5.86 2.00
C VAL A 85 1.62 -6.54 2.91
N ARG A 86 1.18 -5.84 3.96
CA ARG A 86 0.08 -6.26 4.82
C ARG A 86 -1.10 -5.34 4.56
N PHE A 87 -2.26 -5.93 4.39
CA PHE A 87 -3.49 -5.20 4.10
C PHE A 87 -4.54 -5.44 5.19
N SER A 88 -5.22 -4.35 5.59
CA SER A 88 -6.36 -4.37 6.50
C SER A 88 -7.52 -3.63 5.84
N GLY A 89 -8.38 -4.40 5.20
CA GLY A 89 -9.56 -3.95 4.48
C GLY A 89 -10.44 -5.11 4.09
N MET A 90 -11.53 -4.88 3.37
CA MET A 90 -12.35 -5.96 2.81
C MET A 90 -11.75 -6.45 1.50
N GLY A 91 -11.80 -7.77 1.28
CA GLY A 91 -11.20 -8.40 0.11
C GLY A 91 -9.69 -8.61 0.24
N GLU A 92 -9.03 -8.79 -0.88
CA GLU A 92 -7.59 -9.00 -0.98
C GLU A 92 -6.92 -7.75 -1.56
N GLY A 93 -6.17 -7.04 -0.72
CA GLY A 93 -5.55 -5.78 -1.10
C GLY A 93 -4.20 -5.99 -1.77
N HIS A 94 -4.06 -5.50 -3.00
CA HIS A 94 -2.83 -5.53 -3.78
C HIS A 94 -2.23 -4.13 -3.95
N VAL A 95 -0.91 -4.09 -4.02
CA VAL A 95 -0.13 -2.88 -4.34
C VAL A 95 0.68 -3.16 -5.60
N SER A 96 0.70 -2.20 -6.50
CA SER A 96 1.53 -2.24 -7.70
C SER A 96 2.25 -0.93 -7.90
N CYS A 97 3.46 -1.00 -8.46
CA CYS A 97 4.30 0.15 -8.79
C CYS A 97 4.91 -0.05 -10.18
N TRP A 98 4.83 0.96 -11.03
CA TRP A 98 5.37 0.90 -12.39
C TRP A 98 5.74 2.29 -12.91
N THR A 99 6.58 2.31 -13.93
CA THR A 99 6.78 3.47 -14.81
C THR A 99 6.12 3.21 -16.16
N THR A 100 5.89 4.27 -16.92
CA THR A 100 5.37 4.17 -18.29
C THR A 100 6.51 4.40 -19.26
N ASP A 101 6.70 3.50 -20.21
CA ASP A 101 7.70 3.62 -21.26
C ASP A 101 7.27 4.60 -22.39
N GLU A 102 8.11 4.74 -23.41
CA GLU A 102 7.88 5.64 -24.55
C GLU A 102 6.63 5.26 -25.37
N ASN A 103 6.20 4.00 -25.33
CA ASN A 103 5.02 3.49 -26.02
C ASN A 103 3.73 3.62 -25.20
N GLY A 104 3.85 4.07 -23.94
CA GLY A 104 2.74 4.10 -22.99
C GLY A 104 2.49 2.74 -22.30
N ASP A 105 3.43 1.80 -22.38
CA ASP A 105 3.31 0.49 -21.76
C ASP A 105 3.89 0.51 -20.32
N PRO A 106 3.31 -0.28 -19.40
CA PRO A 106 3.78 -0.34 -18.01
C PRO A 106 5.08 -1.17 -17.91
N VAL A 107 6.11 -0.55 -17.35
CA VAL A 107 7.31 -1.24 -16.85
C VAL A 107 7.10 -1.50 -15.36
N VAL A 108 6.67 -2.70 -15.02
CA VAL A 108 6.26 -3.07 -13.66
C VAL A 108 7.48 -3.31 -12.79
N TRP A 109 7.55 -2.62 -11.66
CA TRP A 109 8.61 -2.74 -10.65
C TRP A 109 8.22 -3.63 -9.48
N PHE A 110 6.98 -3.46 -8.99
CA PHE A 110 6.41 -4.27 -7.93
C PHE A 110 4.98 -4.66 -8.28
N SER A 111 4.60 -5.89 -7.91
CA SER A 111 3.19 -6.29 -7.91
C SER A 111 2.94 -7.42 -6.93
N THR A 112 2.02 -7.22 -6.00
CA THR A 112 1.59 -8.28 -5.07
C THR A 112 0.49 -9.15 -5.63
N ALA A 113 -0.04 -8.84 -6.83
CA ALA A 113 -1.14 -9.58 -7.45
C ALA A 113 -0.68 -10.80 -8.27
N ALA A 114 0.56 -10.80 -8.73
CA ALA A 114 1.07 -11.82 -9.65
C ALA A 114 1.91 -12.87 -8.89
N GLY A 115 1.25 -13.86 -8.27
CA GLY A 115 1.94 -15.04 -7.75
C GLY A 115 2.80 -14.85 -6.49
N GLY A 116 2.67 -13.73 -5.80
CA GLY A 116 3.46 -13.39 -4.62
C GLY A 116 4.74 -12.61 -4.95
N LEU A 117 5.43 -12.15 -3.90
CA LEU A 117 6.65 -11.35 -4.05
C LEU A 117 7.85 -12.21 -4.40
N THR A 118 8.66 -11.72 -5.33
CA THR A 118 9.93 -12.31 -5.77
C THR A 118 11.08 -11.33 -5.64
N ASP A 119 12.29 -11.74 -5.97
CA ASP A 119 13.44 -10.84 -6.04
C ASP A 119 13.32 -9.80 -7.17
N GLU A 120 12.43 -10.04 -8.13
CA GLU A 120 12.12 -9.12 -9.23
C GLU A 120 11.25 -7.94 -8.80
N ASP A 121 10.58 -8.03 -7.62
CA ASP A 121 9.83 -6.92 -7.04
C ASP A 121 10.79 -5.88 -6.45
N SER A 122 11.52 -5.24 -7.35
CA SER A 122 12.60 -4.30 -7.05
C SER A 122 12.57 -3.11 -8.00
N PHE A 123 12.80 -1.91 -7.46
CA PHE A 123 13.03 -0.69 -8.21
C PHE A 123 14.51 -0.29 -8.11
N HIS A 124 15.12 0.02 -9.24
CA HIS A 124 16.54 0.36 -9.30
C HIS A 124 16.74 1.82 -9.67
N MET A 125 17.60 2.50 -8.96
CA MET A 125 17.94 3.89 -9.20
C MET A 125 19.44 4.12 -9.01
N VAL A 126 20.03 4.99 -9.80
CA VAL A 126 21.44 5.40 -9.60
C VAL A 126 21.56 6.39 -8.45
N GLU A 127 22.75 6.44 -7.83
CA GLU A 127 23.09 7.42 -6.79
C GLU A 127 22.80 8.86 -7.26
N GLY A 128 22.12 9.65 -6.44
CA GLY A 128 21.68 11.01 -6.77
C GLY A 128 20.40 11.07 -7.61
N GLY A 129 19.82 9.92 -7.94
CA GLY A 129 18.60 9.86 -8.75
C GLY A 129 17.34 10.34 -8.02
N HIS A 130 16.36 10.79 -8.80
CA HIS A 130 15.01 11.13 -8.36
C HIS A 130 14.04 10.75 -9.47
N MET A 131 13.03 9.94 -9.15
CA MET A 131 12.05 9.48 -10.12
C MET A 131 10.67 9.31 -9.47
N HIS A 132 9.66 9.88 -10.09
CA HIS A 132 8.27 9.61 -9.75
C HIS A 132 7.78 8.37 -10.51
N VAL A 133 6.91 7.61 -9.86
CA VAL A 133 6.38 6.34 -10.37
C VAL A 133 4.89 6.27 -10.14
N ASN A 134 4.20 5.43 -10.91
CA ASN A 134 2.80 5.12 -10.65
C ASN A 134 2.69 4.14 -9.49
N TRP A 135 1.75 4.39 -8.58
CA TRP A 135 1.34 3.45 -7.52
C TRP A 135 -0.14 3.16 -7.64
N ALA A 136 -0.52 1.91 -7.62
CA ALA A 136 -1.92 1.51 -7.57
C ALA A 136 -2.22 0.65 -6.35
N PHE A 137 -3.41 0.87 -5.80
CA PHE A 137 -3.99 0.12 -4.70
C PHE A 137 -5.31 -0.47 -5.16
N SER A 138 -5.51 -1.77 -4.95
CA SER A 138 -6.66 -2.49 -5.47
C SER A 138 -7.95 -2.29 -4.64
N HIS A 139 -7.82 -1.94 -3.36
CA HIS A 139 -8.95 -1.81 -2.43
C HIS A 139 -8.77 -0.65 -1.47
N VAL A 140 -9.89 -0.12 -0.95
CA VAL A 140 -9.86 0.78 0.20
C VAL A 140 -9.43 0.05 1.45
N GLY A 141 -8.68 0.72 2.31
CA GLY A 141 -8.17 0.13 3.55
C GLY A 141 -6.77 0.62 3.89
N TRP A 142 -6.07 -0.18 4.66
CA TRP A 142 -4.75 0.12 5.20
C TRP A 142 -3.73 -0.80 4.59
N TYR A 143 -2.68 -0.20 4.08
CA TYR A 143 -1.52 -0.90 3.56
C TYR A 143 -0.30 -0.56 4.40
N GLU A 144 0.37 -1.58 4.87
CA GLU A 144 1.71 -1.50 5.44
C GLU A 144 2.66 -2.08 4.41
N ILE A 145 3.52 -1.22 3.85
CA ILE A 145 4.42 -1.55 2.74
C ILE A 145 5.84 -1.54 3.28
N ASP A 146 6.47 -2.71 3.32
CA ASP A 146 7.82 -2.88 3.79
C ASP A 146 8.80 -2.78 2.62
N LEU A 147 9.66 -1.77 2.64
CA LEU A 147 10.74 -1.59 1.67
C LEU A 147 12.10 -1.71 2.33
N GLN A 148 13.06 -2.21 1.58
CA GLN A 148 14.47 -2.27 1.97
C GLN A 148 15.35 -1.76 0.84
N ALA A 149 16.24 -0.83 1.13
CA ALA A 149 17.25 -0.36 0.19
C ALA A 149 18.55 -1.18 0.32
N SER A 150 19.23 -1.43 -0.79
CA SER A 150 20.51 -2.11 -0.81
C SER A 150 21.41 -1.63 -1.95
N GLY A 151 22.70 -1.89 -1.85
CA GLY A 151 23.69 -1.55 -2.86
C GLY A 151 25.08 -2.02 -2.43
N TYR A 152 26.09 -1.61 -3.18
CA TYR A 152 27.47 -1.90 -2.85
C TYR A 152 28.17 -0.64 -2.36
N ARG A 153 28.94 -0.75 -1.27
CA ARG A 153 29.69 0.38 -0.70
C ARG A 153 30.81 0.82 -1.63
N TYR A 154 30.97 2.12 -1.80
CA TYR A 154 32.09 2.69 -2.56
C TYR A 154 33.45 2.27 -1.97
N GLY A 155 34.38 1.93 -2.83
CA GLY A 155 35.75 1.56 -2.47
C GLY A 155 35.94 0.11 -2.01
N THR A 156 35.04 -0.46 -1.22
CA THR A 156 35.15 -1.85 -0.72
C THR A 156 34.35 -2.85 -1.51
N MET A 157 33.36 -2.42 -2.26
CA MET A 157 32.37 -3.28 -2.93
C MET A 157 31.69 -4.28 -1.99
N GLU A 158 31.59 -3.93 -0.72
CA GLU A 158 30.82 -4.68 0.27
C GLU A 158 29.31 -4.46 0.00
N PHE A 159 28.55 -5.55 -0.07
CA PHE A 159 27.08 -5.46 -0.18
C PHE A 159 26.51 -4.97 1.15
N ILE A 160 25.70 -3.91 1.10
CA ILE A 160 25.07 -3.30 2.25
C ILE A 160 23.56 -3.19 2.03
N SER A 161 22.78 -3.28 3.10
CA SER A 161 21.34 -3.06 3.08
C SER A 161 20.88 -2.24 4.28
N SER A 162 19.85 -1.44 4.07
CA SER A 162 19.18 -0.73 5.16
C SER A 162 18.40 -1.69 6.05
N PRO A 163 17.99 -1.29 7.26
CA PRO A 163 16.83 -1.89 7.91
C PRO A 163 15.61 -1.84 6.99
N ILE A 164 14.65 -2.75 7.23
CA ILE A 164 13.34 -2.67 6.58
C ILE A 164 12.60 -1.45 7.13
N VAL A 165 12.01 -0.66 6.24
CA VAL A 165 11.21 0.51 6.59
C VAL A 165 9.78 0.27 6.16
N THR A 166 8.83 0.41 7.10
CA THR A 166 7.39 0.27 6.85
C THR A 166 6.78 1.62 6.51
N PHE A 167 6.15 1.70 5.35
CA PHE A 167 5.32 2.83 4.93
C PHE A 167 3.85 2.50 5.16
N TYR A 168 3.15 3.43 5.80
CA TYR A 168 1.73 3.30 6.08
C TYR A 168 0.92 4.12 5.09
N VAL A 169 0.03 3.46 4.33
CA VAL A 169 -0.82 4.09 3.33
C VAL A 169 -2.28 3.83 3.67
N ALA A 170 -3.07 4.89 3.80
CA ALA A 170 -4.51 4.84 3.95
C ALA A 170 -5.17 5.13 2.61
N VAL A 171 -5.92 4.20 2.08
CA VAL A 171 -6.68 4.36 0.84
C VAL A 171 -8.15 4.53 1.17
N GLY A 172 -8.75 5.64 0.75
CA GLY A 172 -10.17 5.92 0.94
C GLY A 172 -10.59 6.30 2.35
N THR A 173 -9.68 6.27 3.32
CA THR A 173 -9.96 6.70 4.69
C THR A 173 -9.05 7.83 5.08
N SER A 174 -9.60 8.96 5.51
CA SER A 174 -8.81 10.13 5.92
C SER A 174 -8.26 10.02 7.33
N HIS A 175 -8.70 9.04 8.09
CA HIS A 175 -8.34 8.86 9.50
C HIS A 175 -8.23 7.37 9.81
N PHE A 176 -7.35 7.02 10.74
CA PHE A 176 -7.50 5.79 11.51
C PHE A 176 -8.79 5.95 12.32
N PRO A 177 -9.88 5.27 11.97
CA PRO A 177 -10.97 5.20 12.91
C PRO A 177 -10.38 4.59 14.18
N ARG A 178 -10.40 5.35 15.27
CA ARG A 178 -9.94 4.83 16.55
C ARG A 178 -11.09 4.10 17.20
N PHE A 179 -10.86 2.88 17.64
CA PHE A 179 -11.73 2.27 18.62
C PHE A 179 -11.62 3.06 19.92
N THR A 180 -12.75 3.56 20.39
CA THR A 180 -12.87 4.03 21.77
C THR A 180 -13.77 3.07 22.50
N MET A 181 -13.21 2.28 23.40
CA MET A 181 -14.00 1.56 24.38
C MET A 181 -14.56 2.57 25.39
N ILE A 182 -15.89 2.64 25.50
CA ILE A 182 -16.55 3.65 26.33
C ILE A 182 -16.63 3.19 27.78
N SER A 183 -16.60 1.91 28.04
CA SER A 183 -16.47 1.32 29.38
C SER A 183 -16.13 -0.18 29.27
N PRO A 184 -15.30 -0.75 30.16
CA PRO A 184 -15.13 -2.19 30.26
C PRO A 184 -16.41 -2.94 30.65
N SER A 185 -17.38 -2.24 31.25
CA SER A 185 -18.69 -2.79 31.64
C SER A 185 -19.78 -2.51 30.60
N ALA A 186 -19.55 -1.59 29.64
CA ALA A 186 -20.50 -1.34 28.56
C ALA A 186 -20.06 -2.12 27.31
N SER A 187 -20.87 -3.07 26.90
CA SER A 187 -20.70 -3.86 25.67
C SER A 187 -20.83 -2.97 24.41
N SER A 188 -20.15 -1.84 24.33
CA SER A 188 -20.25 -0.88 23.23
C SER A 188 -18.88 -0.44 22.75
N LEU A 189 -18.69 -0.47 21.43
CA LEU A 189 -17.56 0.11 20.74
C LEU A 189 -18.01 1.33 19.92
N MET A 190 -17.17 2.32 19.83
CA MET A 190 -17.36 3.45 18.94
C MET A 190 -16.22 3.49 17.91
N ILE A 191 -16.58 3.59 16.63
CA ILE A 191 -15.67 3.92 15.57
C ILE A 191 -15.82 5.42 15.27
N ASN A 192 -14.78 6.19 15.53
CA ASN A 192 -14.81 7.63 15.31
C ASN A 192 -14.65 7.98 13.83
N LEU A 193 -15.37 9.00 13.37
CA LEU A 193 -15.15 9.64 12.07
C LEU A 193 -15.15 8.68 10.88
N THR A 194 -16.19 7.86 10.77
CA THR A 194 -16.35 6.94 9.65
C THR A 194 -16.55 7.70 8.34
N GLY A 195 -15.92 7.22 7.24
CA GLY A 195 -16.12 7.79 5.91
C GLY A 195 -17.52 7.46 5.36
N THR A 196 -18.16 8.40 4.68
CA THR A 196 -19.38 8.15 3.91
C THR A 196 -19.07 7.20 2.75
N ASN A 197 -20.01 6.35 2.37
CA ASN A 197 -19.85 5.33 1.31
C ASN A 197 -18.75 4.29 1.57
N LEU A 198 -18.35 4.12 2.82
CA LEU A 198 -17.49 3.03 3.24
C LEU A 198 -18.23 2.11 4.19
N THR A 199 -17.92 0.82 4.14
CA THR A 199 -18.42 -0.16 5.09
C THR A 199 -17.35 -0.53 6.11
N TYR A 200 -17.78 -0.80 7.34
CA TYR A 200 -16.93 -1.14 8.47
C TYR A 200 -17.38 -2.49 9.02
N GLN A 201 -16.52 -3.51 8.89
CA GLN A 201 -16.73 -4.81 9.50
C GLN A 201 -15.94 -4.91 10.78
N ILE A 202 -16.62 -5.12 11.89
CA ILE A 202 -15.94 -5.42 13.17
C ILE A 202 -15.56 -6.89 13.19
N GLU A 203 -14.38 -7.18 13.68
CA GLU A 203 -13.89 -8.53 13.88
C GLU A 203 -13.38 -8.68 15.32
N ARG A 204 -13.55 -9.87 15.88
CA ARG A 204 -13.10 -10.26 17.21
C ARG A 204 -12.12 -11.42 17.14
N SER A 205 -11.09 -11.36 17.96
CA SER A 205 -10.20 -12.47 18.26
C SER A 205 -10.34 -12.83 19.75
N ALA A 206 -10.38 -14.12 20.04
CA ALA A 206 -10.37 -14.66 21.39
C ALA A 206 -9.03 -15.34 21.76
N ASP A 207 -8.08 -15.38 20.84
CA ASP A 207 -6.81 -16.12 20.89
C ASP A 207 -5.58 -15.21 20.74
N GLY A 208 -5.69 -13.96 21.16
CA GLY A 208 -4.58 -13.00 21.10
C GLY A 208 -4.25 -12.49 19.71
N GLY A 209 -5.20 -12.53 18.77
CA GLY A 209 -5.04 -12.00 17.40
C GLY A 209 -4.60 -13.04 16.36
N LEU A 210 -4.54 -14.33 16.72
CA LEU A 210 -4.17 -15.40 15.80
C LEU A 210 -5.29 -15.67 14.79
N THR A 211 -6.55 -15.71 15.25
CA THR A 211 -7.73 -15.84 14.38
C THR A 211 -8.73 -14.72 14.60
N TRP A 212 -9.48 -14.38 13.57
CA TRP A 212 -10.45 -13.28 13.60
C TRP A 212 -11.80 -13.72 13.02
N SER A 213 -12.87 -13.39 13.71
CA SER A 213 -14.23 -13.66 13.28
C SER A 213 -15.05 -12.38 13.22
N ALA A 214 -15.93 -12.27 12.22
CA ALA A 214 -16.82 -11.12 12.06
C ALA A 214 -17.79 -11.01 13.24
N VAL A 215 -18.04 -9.79 13.71
CA VAL A 215 -19.05 -9.47 14.73
C VAL A 215 -20.15 -8.64 14.06
N GLY A 216 -21.31 -9.25 13.88
CA GLY A 216 -22.44 -8.63 13.18
C GLY A 216 -22.20 -8.45 11.67
N ALA A 217 -23.14 -7.75 11.02
CA ALA A 217 -23.04 -7.37 9.62
C ALA A 217 -22.13 -6.13 9.44
N PRO A 218 -21.54 -5.93 8.25
CA PRO A 218 -20.87 -4.68 7.93
C PRO A 218 -21.79 -3.48 8.07
N MET A 219 -21.28 -2.40 8.62
CA MET A 219 -22.02 -1.15 8.85
C MET A 219 -21.59 -0.09 7.86
N LEU A 220 -22.54 0.65 7.29
CA LEU A 220 -22.24 1.79 6.42
C LEU A 220 -21.77 2.97 7.27
N GLY A 221 -20.69 3.60 6.87
CA GLY A 221 -20.18 4.82 7.48
C GLY A 221 -21.09 6.02 7.18
N THR A 222 -21.27 6.88 8.17
CA THR A 222 -22.20 8.01 8.13
C THR A 222 -21.52 9.38 8.00
N GLY A 223 -20.18 9.42 7.93
CA GLY A 223 -19.40 10.65 8.04
C GLY A 223 -19.20 11.12 9.48
N SER A 224 -19.72 10.36 10.44
CA SER A 224 -19.62 10.63 11.88
C SER A 224 -19.25 9.35 12.65
N ASN A 225 -19.41 9.35 13.96
CA ASN A 225 -19.14 8.20 14.80
C ASN A 225 -20.18 7.09 14.59
N LEU A 226 -19.72 5.85 14.44
CA LEU A 226 -20.54 4.65 14.46
C LEU A 226 -20.47 3.99 15.84
N TRP A 227 -21.63 3.61 16.36
CA TRP A 227 -21.78 2.91 17.62
C TRP A 227 -22.19 1.46 17.39
N LEU A 228 -21.49 0.54 18.02
CA LEU A 228 -21.80 -0.88 17.96
C LEU A 228 -22.03 -1.43 19.37
N SER A 229 -23.18 -2.03 19.58
CA SER A 229 -23.41 -2.86 20.76
C SER A 229 -22.78 -4.22 20.56
N LEU A 230 -21.92 -4.63 21.44
CA LEU A 230 -21.25 -5.92 21.42
C LEU A 230 -21.93 -6.90 22.37
N PRO A 231 -21.92 -8.21 22.05
CA PRO A 231 -22.24 -9.22 23.07
C PRO A 231 -21.21 -9.17 24.22
N PRO A 232 -21.55 -9.65 25.41
CA PRO A 232 -20.60 -9.75 26.51
C PRO A 232 -19.30 -10.45 26.07
N PHE A 233 -18.15 -9.90 26.45
CA PHE A 233 -16.85 -10.43 26.07
C PHE A 233 -15.90 -10.50 27.25
N GLY A 234 -14.98 -11.48 27.24
CA GLY A 234 -13.98 -11.65 28.29
C GLY A 234 -12.78 -10.74 28.08
N PRO A 235 -11.92 -10.60 29.10
CA PRO A 235 -10.79 -9.67 29.09
C PRO A 235 -9.70 -10.00 28.06
N ALA A 236 -9.68 -11.22 27.52
CA ALA A 236 -8.71 -11.65 26.51
C ALA A 236 -9.17 -11.36 25.07
N ASN A 237 -10.35 -10.76 24.87
CA ASN A 237 -10.82 -10.48 23.52
C ASN A 237 -10.15 -9.23 22.95
N MET A 238 -9.68 -9.35 21.71
CA MET A 238 -9.19 -8.25 20.89
C MET A 238 -10.22 -7.92 19.80
N PHE A 239 -10.30 -6.65 19.43
CA PHE A 239 -11.18 -6.17 18.38
C PHE A 239 -10.37 -5.41 17.33
N ARG A 240 -10.77 -5.58 16.07
CA ARG A 240 -10.34 -4.73 14.96
C ARG A 240 -11.53 -4.42 14.07
N TYR A 241 -11.35 -3.49 13.12
CA TYR A 241 -12.31 -3.30 12.05
C TYR A 241 -11.60 -3.41 10.70
N ARG A 242 -12.36 -3.78 9.69
CA ARG A 242 -11.94 -3.73 8.29
C ARG A 242 -12.82 -2.74 7.55
N VAL A 243 -12.25 -2.05 6.57
CA VAL A 243 -12.93 -1.04 5.77
C VAL A 243 -13.06 -1.54 4.33
N GLY A 244 -14.20 -1.28 3.70
CA GLY A 244 -14.45 -1.61 2.30
C GLY A 244 -15.47 -0.70 1.68
N HIS A 245 -15.78 -0.90 0.39
CA HIS A 245 -16.96 -0.30 -0.26
C HIS A 245 -18.20 -1.16 -0.03
N PRO A 246 -19.40 -0.54 0.02
CA PRO A 246 -20.65 -1.30 -0.10
C PRO A 246 -20.64 -2.05 -1.44
N HIS A 247 -21.07 -3.30 -1.42
CA HIS A 247 -21.31 -4.11 -2.61
C HIS A 247 -22.63 -3.76 -3.24
#